data_34724ea18924d753b7f0921f22ebc717
#
_entry.id   34724ea18924d753b7f0921f22ebc717
#
_cell.length_a   1.000
_cell.length_b   1.000
_cell.length_c   1.000
_cell.angle_alpha   90.00
_cell.angle_beta   90.00
_cell.angle_gamma   90.00
#
_symmetry.space_group_name_H-M   'P 1'
#
loop_
_entity.id
_entity.type
_entity.pdbx_description
1 polymer ?
#
loop_
_entity_poly.entity_id
_entity_poly.type
_entity_poly.pdbx_seq_one_letter_code
_entity_poly.pdbx_strand_id
1 'polypeptide(L)'
;VRRMVELGGEAGLDVYVDVIQGHLSSFDFVPSWLVSWHEGSMFTDQSAIEAQSALTEAIYGTLSDMKAFAGLTLGNECNQFTDVTHPRRMPANAEQIGEWLDTLIGLVAKRCRRDGRLIAHSENDAIWYADGHAFLPRYASCKGDVTTVHSWVFNGTGQHYGPMSCESLGHAAWLVELSKAFAADPHRPVWVQEIGAPGNVIDSADAPEFCRRSIDAIADCPDVFGVTWWCSHRIPSAFSDFPFFEHQLGLFDVDGTLTDVGKAFRDAIATHRDTVAPPRTTAIVIPVDEQGDPLMRAAQAPGGSLFEAWANLNRQGERPCVITSLDAGNPAKLANRGIVRLERVELVAGHAYNAVSDPAFEHKGE
;
A
#
# COMPACT_ATOMS: atom_id res chain seq x y z
N VAL A 1 12.25 -9.22 -18.91
CA VAL A 1 12.51 -8.33 -17.76
C VAL A 1 13.72 -7.42 -18.03
N ARG A 2 14.95 -7.92 -18.38
CA ARG A 2 16.14 -7.06 -18.63
C ARG A 2 15.84 -5.90 -19.58
N ARG A 3 15.24 -6.18 -20.76
CA ARG A 3 14.96 -5.13 -21.74
C ARG A 3 14.04 -4.02 -21.22
N MET A 4 13.11 -4.34 -20.33
CA MET A 4 12.25 -3.32 -19.69
C MET A 4 13.06 -2.43 -18.75
N VAL A 5 13.94 -3.02 -17.95
CA VAL A 5 14.83 -2.26 -17.05
C VAL A 5 15.82 -1.39 -17.84
N GLU A 6 16.34 -1.90 -18.97
CA GLU A 6 17.18 -1.12 -19.88
C GLU A 6 16.44 0.10 -20.43
N LEU A 7 15.22 -0.11 -20.95
CA LEU A 7 14.38 0.99 -21.49
C LEU A 7 14.03 2.03 -20.40
N GLY A 8 13.70 1.57 -19.18
CA GLY A 8 13.52 2.46 -18.05
C GLY A 8 14.76 3.31 -17.77
N GLY A 9 15.93 2.69 -17.75
CA GLY A 9 17.21 3.39 -17.58
C GLY A 9 17.54 4.36 -18.71
N GLU A 10 17.26 4.00 -19.97
CA GLU A 10 17.40 4.88 -21.14
C GLU A 10 16.48 6.12 -21.00
N ALA A 11 15.31 5.95 -20.35
CA ALA A 11 14.38 7.04 -20.03
C ALA A 11 14.72 7.82 -18.74
N GLY A 12 15.80 7.45 -18.05
CA GLY A 12 16.20 8.10 -16.78
C GLY A 12 15.40 7.68 -15.56
N LEU A 13 14.76 6.50 -15.61
CA LEU A 13 13.94 5.96 -14.52
C LEU A 13 14.72 4.94 -13.69
N ASP A 14 14.44 4.93 -12.40
CA ASP A 14 14.73 3.82 -11.50
C ASP A 14 13.62 2.78 -11.59
N VAL A 15 13.96 1.50 -11.70
CA VAL A 15 13.00 0.42 -11.93
C VAL A 15 12.98 -0.53 -10.73
N TYR A 16 11.84 -0.64 -10.08
CA TYR A 16 11.54 -1.68 -9.12
C TYR A 16 10.77 -2.80 -9.80
N VAL A 17 11.03 -4.04 -9.44
CA VAL A 17 10.42 -5.21 -10.08
C VAL A 17 9.65 -6.03 -9.07
N ASP A 18 8.35 -6.21 -9.31
CA ASP A 18 7.55 -7.16 -8.56
C ASP A 18 7.89 -8.59 -8.99
N VAL A 19 8.17 -9.45 -8.00
CA VAL A 19 8.61 -10.83 -8.24
C VAL A 19 7.42 -11.76 -8.39
N ILE A 20 6.49 -11.67 -7.44
CA ILE A 20 5.28 -12.50 -7.39
C ILE A 20 4.09 -11.59 -7.69
N GLN A 21 3.52 -11.77 -8.87
CA GLN A 21 2.27 -11.10 -9.19
C GLN A 21 1.15 -11.85 -8.48
N GLY A 22 0.68 -11.34 -7.37
CA GLY A 22 -0.41 -11.94 -6.58
C GLY A 22 -1.77 -11.61 -7.18
N HIS A 23 -2.36 -10.53 -6.68
CA HIS A 23 -3.60 -9.97 -7.20
C HIS A 23 -3.32 -8.66 -7.93
N LEU A 24 -3.95 -8.44 -9.08
CA LEU A 24 -3.81 -7.22 -9.87
C LEU A 24 -5.07 -7.00 -10.71
N SER A 25 -5.71 -5.85 -10.59
CA SER A 25 -6.86 -5.46 -11.43
C SER A 25 -7.94 -6.54 -11.49
N SER A 26 -8.29 -7.16 -10.36
CA SER A 26 -9.24 -8.27 -10.23
C SER A 26 -8.78 -9.60 -10.86
N PHE A 27 -7.51 -9.72 -11.24
CA PHE A 27 -6.93 -10.97 -11.74
C PHE A 27 -6.02 -11.61 -10.68
N ASP A 28 -6.17 -12.94 -10.52
CA ASP A 28 -5.32 -13.75 -9.65
C ASP A 28 -4.25 -14.46 -10.47
N PHE A 29 -3.00 -14.23 -10.14
CA PHE A 29 -1.86 -14.84 -10.81
C PHE A 29 -1.28 -15.98 -9.99
N VAL A 30 -1.96 -17.13 -10.03
CA VAL A 30 -1.55 -18.34 -9.33
C VAL A 30 -1.18 -19.41 -10.35
N PRO A 31 -0.01 -20.07 -10.23
CA PRO A 31 0.38 -21.15 -11.12
C PRO A 31 -0.62 -22.30 -11.09
N SER A 32 -1.01 -22.82 -12.26
CA SER A 32 -1.99 -23.89 -12.36
C SER A 32 -1.59 -25.16 -11.60
N TRP A 33 -0.30 -25.49 -11.54
CA TRP A 33 0.21 -26.65 -10.81
C TRP A 33 -0.02 -26.55 -9.29
N LEU A 34 -0.15 -25.33 -8.73
CA LEU A 34 -0.41 -25.14 -7.30
C LEU A 34 -1.87 -25.38 -6.93
N VAL A 35 -2.82 -25.18 -7.87
CA VAL A 35 -4.27 -25.16 -7.58
C VAL A 35 -5.08 -26.19 -8.38
N SER A 36 -4.44 -27.03 -9.21
CA SER A 36 -5.18 -27.90 -10.15
C SER A 36 -5.65 -29.22 -9.58
N TRP A 37 -4.95 -29.80 -8.62
CA TRP A 37 -5.25 -31.13 -8.06
C TRP A 37 -5.57 -31.12 -6.56
N HIS A 38 -5.06 -30.15 -5.84
CA HIS A 38 -5.29 -29.94 -4.42
C HIS A 38 -5.17 -28.44 -4.13
N GLU A 39 -5.72 -28.07 -3.03
CA GLU A 39 -5.67 -26.69 -2.55
C GLU A 39 -4.28 -26.39 -1.96
N GLY A 40 -3.30 -26.14 -2.83
CA GLY A 40 -1.96 -25.71 -2.41
C GLY A 40 -1.99 -24.25 -1.97
N SER A 41 -1.12 -23.91 -1.01
CA SER A 41 -0.96 -22.53 -0.51
C SER A 41 0.40 -21.97 -0.91
N MET A 42 0.41 -20.77 -1.49
CA MET A 42 1.64 -20.07 -1.79
C MET A 42 2.47 -19.75 -0.55
N PHE A 43 1.86 -19.72 0.63
CA PHE A 43 2.49 -19.32 1.89
C PHE A 43 3.05 -20.49 2.70
N THR A 44 2.51 -21.70 2.55
CA THR A 44 2.82 -22.85 3.42
C THR A 44 3.24 -24.09 2.66
N ASP A 45 3.00 -24.17 1.36
CA ASP A 45 3.41 -25.32 0.55
C ASP A 45 4.90 -25.22 0.23
N GLN A 46 5.68 -26.22 0.66
CA GLN A 46 7.13 -26.22 0.52
C GLN A 46 7.57 -26.05 -0.94
N SER A 47 6.88 -26.73 -1.87
CA SER A 47 7.19 -26.62 -3.30
C SER A 47 6.90 -25.24 -3.87
N ALA A 48 5.87 -24.56 -3.34
CA ALA A 48 5.55 -23.18 -3.72
C ALA A 48 6.60 -22.20 -3.21
N ILE A 49 7.02 -22.35 -1.95
CA ILE A 49 8.08 -21.51 -1.35
C ILE A 49 9.41 -21.71 -2.07
N GLU A 50 9.77 -22.94 -2.43
CA GLU A 50 10.98 -23.24 -3.22
C GLU A 50 10.94 -22.63 -4.61
N ALA A 51 9.79 -22.70 -5.30
CA ALA A 51 9.61 -22.07 -6.61
C ALA A 51 9.69 -20.54 -6.55
N GLN A 52 9.06 -19.91 -5.55
CA GLN A 52 9.14 -18.46 -5.31
C GLN A 52 10.55 -18.03 -4.96
N SER A 53 11.26 -18.82 -4.15
CA SER A 53 12.66 -18.59 -3.80
C SER A 53 13.56 -18.63 -5.04
N ALA A 54 13.40 -19.65 -5.88
CA ALA A 54 14.14 -19.77 -7.13
C ALA A 54 13.84 -18.62 -8.09
N LEU A 55 12.58 -18.17 -8.17
CA LEU A 55 12.17 -17.02 -8.98
C LEU A 55 12.83 -15.72 -8.47
N THR A 56 12.79 -15.47 -7.16
CA THR A 56 13.40 -14.29 -6.52
C THR A 56 14.90 -14.23 -6.81
N GLU A 57 15.60 -15.33 -6.64
CA GLU A 57 17.03 -15.46 -6.94
C GLU A 57 17.34 -15.24 -8.41
N ALA A 58 16.54 -15.82 -9.32
CA ALA A 58 16.72 -15.67 -10.75
C ALA A 58 16.51 -14.23 -11.23
N ILE A 59 15.48 -13.55 -10.74
CA ILE A 59 15.21 -12.15 -11.08
C ILE A 59 16.34 -11.26 -10.56
N TYR A 60 16.72 -11.39 -9.28
CA TYR A 60 17.83 -10.62 -8.73
C TYR A 60 19.12 -10.87 -9.49
N GLY A 61 19.50 -12.12 -9.72
CA GLY A 61 20.69 -12.49 -10.46
C GLY A 61 20.73 -11.94 -11.89
N THR A 62 19.54 -11.91 -12.54
CA THR A 62 19.39 -11.37 -13.90
C THR A 62 19.56 -9.86 -13.98
N LEU A 63 19.21 -9.12 -12.91
CA LEU A 63 19.13 -7.66 -12.94
C LEU A 63 20.22 -6.96 -12.11
N SER A 64 20.97 -7.70 -11.30
CA SER A 64 21.89 -7.14 -10.30
C SER A 64 23.06 -6.32 -10.89
N ASP A 65 23.39 -6.49 -12.17
CA ASP A 65 24.40 -5.71 -12.89
C ASP A 65 23.84 -4.42 -13.53
N MET A 66 22.53 -4.22 -13.51
CA MET A 66 21.88 -3.12 -14.21
C MET A 66 21.77 -1.89 -13.31
N LYS A 67 22.26 -0.74 -13.81
CA LYS A 67 22.26 0.52 -13.05
C LYS A 67 20.83 1.02 -12.72
N ALA A 68 19.89 0.86 -13.64
CA ALA A 68 18.51 1.32 -13.45
C ALA A 68 17.67 0.40 -12.56
N PHE A 69 18.17 -0.79 -12.21
CA PHE A 69 17.49 -1.68 -11.29
C PHE A 69 17.65 -1.17 -9.85
N ALA A 70 16.60 -0.64 -9.28
CA ALA A 70 16.58 0.01 -7.97
C ALA A 70 16.17 -0.94 -6.82
N GLY A 71 15.47 -2.03 -7.12
CA GLY A 71 15.07 -2.97 -6.09
C GLY A 71 13.97 -3.95 -6.51
N LEU A 72 13.56 -4.75 -5.54
CA LEU A 72 12.48 -5.74 -5.68
C LEU A 72 11.34 -5.44 -4.73
N THR A 73 10.12 -5.68 -5.20
CA THR A 73 8.95 -5.94 -4.36
C THR A 73 8.65 -7.44 -4.43
N LEU A 74 8.51 -8.12 -3.29
CA LEU A 74 8.30 -9.57 -3.29
C LEU A 74 7.04 -9.98 -4.03
N GLY A 75 5.95 -9.23 -3.85
CA GLY A 75 4.71 -9.53 -4.52
C GLY A 75 3.68 -8.41 -4.39
N ASN A 76 2.74 -8.37 -5.33
CA ASN A 76 1.66 -7.42 -5.31
C ASN A 76 0.45 -8.03 -4.61
N GLU A 77 0.03 -7.40 -3.51
CA GLU A 77 -1.21 -7.68 -2.78
C GLU A 77 -1.49 -9.17 -2.48
N CYS A 78 -0.42 -9.96 -2.26
CA CYS A 78 -0.56 -11.38 -1.95
C CYS A 78 -1.39 -11.63 -0.67
N ASN A 79 -1.51 -10.63 0.20
CA ASN A 79 -2.31 -10.71 1.41
C ASN A 79 -3.80 -10.98 1.12
N GLN A 80 -4.32 -10.60 -0.05
CA GLN A 80 -5.70 -10.86 -0.43
C GLN A 80 -6.04 -12.35 -0.42
N PHE A 81 -5.10 -13.24 -0.79
CA PHE A 81 -5.31 -14.68 -0.76
C PHE A 81 -5.53 -15.25 0.64
N THR A 82 -5.22 -14.53 1.71
CA THR A 82 -5.55 -14.97 3.08
C THR A 82 -6.93 -14.51 3.54
N ASP A 83 -7.58 -13.60 2.83
CA ASP A 83 -8.90 -13.09 3.17
C ASP A 83 -9.94 -14.21 3.14
N VAL A 84 -10.84 -14.21 4.13
CA VAL A 84 -11.88 -15.24 4.27
C VAL A 84 -12.90 -15.23 3.14
N THR A 85 -13.03 -14.11 2.45
CA THR A 85 -13.98 -13.89 1.36
C THR A 85 -13.37 -14.08 -0.02
N HIS A 86 -12.03 -14.24 -0.11
CA HIS A 86 -11.35 -14.39 -1.39
C HIS A 86 -11.73 -15.73 -2.05
N PRO A 87 -12.13 -15.74 -3.34
CA PRO A 87 -12.62 -16.95 -4.03
C PRO A 87 -11.54 -18.05 -4.16
N ARG A 88 -10.25 -17.67 -4.13
CA ARG A 88 -9.11 -18.59 -4.16
C ARG A 88 -8.33 -18.49 -2.86
N ARG A 89 -9.03 -18.52 -1.75
CA ARG A 89 -8.40 -18.37 -0.44
C ARG A 89 -7.31 -19.41 -0.20
N MET A 90 -6.15 -18.93 0.28
CA MET A 90 -5.02 -19.74 0.72
C MET A 90 -4.78 -19.47 2.22
N PRO A 91 -5.41 -20.25 3.13
CA PRO A 91 -5.32 -20.00 4.56
C PRO A 91 -3.89 -20.08 5.05
N ALA A 92 -3.50 -19.09 5.85
CA ALA A 92 -2.27 -19.09 6.63
C ALA A 92 -2.52 -18.30 7.91
N ASN A 93 -1.78 -18.60 8.98
CA ASN A 93 -1.78 -17.80 10.18
C ASN A 93 -0.65 -16.75 10.15
N ALA A 94 -0.62 -15.86 11.15
CA ALA A 94 0.35 -14.76 11.17
C ALA A 94 1.80 -15.25 11.27
N GLU A 95 2.07 -16.33 12.00
CA GLU A 95 3.40 -16.91 12.11
C GLU A 95 3.91 -17.43 10.77
N GLN A 96 3.06 -18.19 10.05
CA GLN A 96 3.36 -18.71 8.71
C GLN A 96 3.63 -17.59 7.69
N ILE A 97 2.85 -16.51 7.75
CA ILE A 97 3.11 -15.33 6.91
C ILE A 97 4.43 -14.68 7.30
N GLY A 98 4.71 -14.56 8.60
CA GLY A 98 6.00 -14.03 9.08
C GLY A 98 7.19 -14.82 8.56
N GLU A 99 7.12 -16.15 8.60
CA GLU A 99 8.15 -17.08 8.10
C GLU A 99 8.30 -17.00 6.57
N TRP A 100 7.18 -16.92 5.84
CA TRP A 100 7.18 -16.76 4.40
C TRP A 100 7.90 -15.47 3.97
N LEU A 101 7.56 -14.32 4.59
CA LEU A 101 8.22 -13.05 4.34
C LEU A 101 9.71 -13.09 4.69
N ASP A 102 10.08 -13.64 5.85
CA ASP A 102 11.48 -13.73 6.28
C ASP A 102 12.30 -14.62 5.35
N THR A 103 11.72 -15.72 4.88
CA THR A 103 12.35 -16.62 3.92
C THR A 103 12.68 -15.88 2.62
N LEU A 104 11.68 -15.27 1.99
CA LEU A 104 11.86 -14.65 0.67
C LEU A 104 12.70 -13.37 0.73
N ILE A 105 12.48 -12.51 1.73
CA ILE A 105 13.29 -11.29 1.93
C ILE A 105 14.73 -11.67 2.24
N GLY A 106 14.93 -12.67 3.11
CA GLY A 106 16.24 -13.13 3.55
C GLY A 106 17.16 -13.59 2.43
N LEU A 107 16.58 -14.12 1.33
CA LEU A 107 17.36 -14.58 0.16
C LEU A 107 18.24 -13.50 -0.46
N VAL A 108 17.71 -12.29 -0.60
CA VAL A 108 18.35 -11.23 -1.39
C VAL A 108 18.69 -9.96 -0.60
N ALA A 109 18.11 -9.76 0.59
CA ALA A 109 18.22 -8.51 1.35
C ALA A 109 19.64 -8.02 1.57
N LYS A 110 20.58 -8.90 1.97
CA LYS A 110 21.98 -8.54 2.18
C LYS A 110 22.66 -8.06 0.90
N ARG A 111 22.33 -8.68 -0.23
CA ARG A 111 22.86 -8.31 -1.54
C ARG A 111 22.23 -7.01 -2.01
N CYS A 112 20.92 -6.86 -1.90
CA CYS A 112 20.20 -5.62 -2.22
C CYS A 112 20.84 -4.44 -1.49
N ARG A 113 20.95 -4.50 -0.17
CA ARG A 113 21.50 -3.40 0.64
C ARG A 113 22.96 -3.10 0.32
N ARG A 114 23.81 -4.12 0.09
CA ARG A 114 25.20 -3.93 -0.34
C ARG A 114 25.29 -3.18 -1.67
N ASP A 115 24.36 -3.46 -2.56
CA ASP A 115 24.33 -2.92 -3.92
C ASP A 115 23.51 -1.61 -4.01
N GLY A 116 23.07 -1.06 -2.86
CA GLY A 116 22.27 0.18 -2.77
C GLY A 116 20.84 0.03 -3.30
N ARG A 117 20.30 -1.18 -3.29
CA ARG A 117 18.95 -1.51 -3.74
C ARG A 117 18.03 -1.81 -2.58
N LEU A 118 16.74 -1.58 -2.77
CA LEU A 118 15.72 -1.87 -1.77
C LEU A 118 15.05 -3.22 -2.03
N ILE A 119 14.60 -3.84 -0.93
CA ILE A 119 13.63 -4.93 -0.98
C ILE A 119 12.42 -4.57 -0.14
N ALA A 120 11.24 -4.68 -0.73
CA ALA A 120 9.96 -4.45 -0.10
C ALA A 120 9.03 -5.65 -0.28
N HIS A 121 7.89 -5.60 0.34
CA HIS A 121 6.71 -6.39 0.05
C HIS A 121 5.50 -5.46 0.03
N SER A 122 4.39 -5.88 -0.58
CA SER A 122 3.31 -4.99 -0.95
C SER A 122 1.97 -5.63 -0.61
N GLU A 123 1.19 -4.95 0.21
CA GLU A 123 -0.12 -5.38 0.66
C GLU A 123 -1.16 -4.28 0.43
N ASN A 124 -2.39 -4.70 0.19
CA ASN A 124 -3.51 -3.77 0.19
C ASN A 124 -3.87 -3.31 1.61
N ASP A 125 -4.79 -2.36 1.71
CA ASP A 125 -5.17 -1.71 2.95
C ASP A 125 -5.92 -2.61 3.96
N ALA A 126 -6.35 -3.83 3.57
CA ALA A 126 -6.97 -4.81 4.49
C ALA A 126 -6.11 -5.14 5.71
N ILE A 127 -4.78 -5.16 5.55
CA ILE A 127 -3.86 -5.45 6.67
C ILE A 127 -3.96 -4.43 7.80
N TRP A 128 -4.33 -3.18 7.47
CA TRP A 128 -4.49 -2.09 8.44
C TRP A 128 -5.85 -2.08 9.10
N TYR A 129 -6.89 -2.65 8.46
CA TYR A 129 -8.29 -2.44 8.80
C TYR A 129 -9.03 -3.72 9.22
N ALA A 130 -8.64 -4.89 8.71
CA ALA A 130 -9.35 -6.13 8.96
C ALA A 130 -8.84 -6.84 10.23
N ASP A 131 -9.72 -6.97 11.22
CA ASP A 131 -9.44 -7.77 12.41
C ASP A 131 -9.22 -9.25 12.03
N GLY A 132 -8.20 -9.87 12.64
CA GLY A 132 -7.86 -11.27 12.40
C GLY A 132 -7.15 -11.56 11.06
N HIS A 133 -6.84 -10.54 10.26
CA HIS A 133 -6.05 -10.73 9.03
C HIS A 133 -4.65 -11.28 9.36
N ALA A 134 -4.20 -12.29 8.59
CA ALA A 134 -2.94 -13.00 8.86
C ALA A 134 -1.68 -12.13 8.63
N PHE A 135 -1.72 -11.21 7.69
CA PHE A 135 -0.68 -10.19 7.57
C PHE A 135 -0.85 -9.15 8.68
N LEU A 136 0.20 -8.91 9.45
CA LEU A 136 0.16 -7.99 10.57
C LEU A 136 0.73 -6.62 10.19
N PRO A 137 0.17 -5.50 10.70
CA PRO A 137 0.73 -4.15 10.48
C PRO A 137 2.23 -4.05 10.76
N ARG A 138 2.71 -4.72 11.82
CA ARG A 138 4.14 -4.75 12.16
C ARG A 138 5.00 -5.47 11.12
N TYR A 139 4.46 -6.42 10.33
CA TYR A 139 5.22 -7.04 9.24
C TYR A 139 5.46 -6.04 8.12
N ALA A 140 4.42 -5.33 7.67
CA ALA A 140 4.55 -4.28 6.68
C ALA A 140 5.52 -3.16 7.11
N SER A 141 5.51 -2.83 8.41
CA SER A 141 6.31 -1.73 8.96
C SER A 141 7.70 -2.12 9.46
N CYS A 142 8.06 -3.40 9.51
CA CYS A 142 9.36 -3.84 10.04
C CYS A 142 10.15 -4.75 9.10
N LYS A 143 9.48 -5.44 8.17
CA LYS A 143 10.17 -6.33 7.21
C LYS A 143 10.50 -5.56 5.92
N GLY A 144 11.57 -5.95 5.24
CA GLY A 144 12.09 -5.19 4.10
C GLY A 144 12.75 -3.88 4.49
N ASP A 145 12.95 -2.98 3.52
CA ASP A 145 13.71 -1.73 3.68
C ASP A 145 12.81 -0.48 3.68
N VAL A 146 11.62 -0.58 3.15
CA VAL A 146 10.61 0.48 3.06
C VAL A 146 9.24 -0.11 3.39
N THR A 147 8.38 0.68 4.02
CA THR A 147 6.97 0.33 4.21
C THR A 147 6.19 0.73 2.97
N THR A 148 5.36 -0.14 2.42
CA THR A 148 4.47 0.19 1.30
C THR A 148 3.04 0.36 1.81
N VAL A 149 2.30 1.25 1.17
CA VAL A 149 0.85 1.41 1.37
C VAL A 149 0.15 1.56 0.03
N HIS A 150 -1.01 0.91 -0.13
CA HIS A 150 -1.92 1.06 -1.26
C HIS A 150 -3.15 1.81 -0.80
N SER A 151 -3.51 2.89 -1.49
CA SER A 151 -4.60 3.77 -1.10
C SER A 151 -5.70 3.78 -2.14
N TRP A 152 -6.75 3.01 -1.89
CA TRP A 152 -7.89 2.89 -2.77
C TRP A 152 -9.18 3.36 -2.09
N VAL A 153 -9.67 4.53 -2.48
CA VAL A 153 -10.88 5.13 -1.89
C VAL A 153 -12.18 4.39 -2.24
N PHE A 154 -12.15 3.50 -3.24
CA PHE A 154 -13.28 2.65 -3.58
C PHE A 154 -13.53 1.53 -2.55
N ASN A 155 -12.59 1.26 -1.66
CA ASN A 155 -12.74 0.29 -0.58
C ASN A 155 -13.58 0.81 0.62
N GLY A 156 -14.47 1.74 0.40
CA GLY A 156 -15.42 2.25 1.37
C GLY A 156 -15.29 3.74 1.70
N THR A 157 -14.09 4.32 1.63
CA THR A 157 -13.85 5.73 2.00
C THR A 157 -14.67 6.70 1.15
N GLY A 158 -14.61 6.53 -0.18
CA GLY A 158 -15.33 7.41 -1.11
C GLY A 158 -16.84 7.23 -1.05
N GLN A 159 -17.31 6.02 -0.79
CA GLN A 159 -18.74 5.73 -0.62
C GLN A 159 -19.29 6.32 0.68
N HIS A 160 -18.49 6.29 1.75
CA HIS A 160 -18.93 6.78 3.06
C HIS A 160 -18.90 8.32 3.18
N TYR A 161 -17.80 8.94 2.76
CA TYR A 161 -17.58 10.37 2.96
C TYR A 161 -17.81 11.23 1.72
N GLY A 162 -17.93 10.59 0.57
CA GLY A 162 -17.96 11.25 -0.75
C GLY A 162 -16.58 11.33 -1.38
N PRO A 163 -16.53 11.32 -2.74
CA PRO A 163 -15.31 11.16 -3.51
C PRO A 163 -14.27 12.27 -3.27
N MET A 164 -14.72 13.51 -3.10
CA MET A 164 -13.86 14.70 -2.95
C MET A 164 -13.83 15.25 -1.52
N SER A 165 -14.28 14.45 -0.54
CA SER A 165 -14.19 14.80 0.88
C SER A 165 -12.73 14.91 1.35
N CYS A 166 -12.49 15.58 2.47
CA CYS A 166 -11.16 15.64 3.06
C CYS A 166 -10.66 14.26 3.53
N GLU A 167 -11.56 13.36 3.87
CA GLU A 167 -11.29 11.97 4.24
C GLU A 167 -10.77 11.16 3.03
N SER A 168 -11.46 11.26 1.90
CA SER A 168 -11.05 10.57 0.67
C SER A 168 -9.73 11.13 0.13
N LEU A 169 -9.58 12.45 0.11
CA LEU A 169 -8.35 13.11 -0.33
C LEU A 169 -7.17 12.86 0.63
N GLY A 170 -7.45 12.66 1.92
CA GLY A 170 -6.46 12.39 2.96
C GLY A 170 -6.17 10.90 3.19
N HIS A 171 -6.86 9.97 2.53
CA HIS A 171 -6.77 8.54 2.84
C HIS A 171 -5.35 7.98 2.72
N ALA A 172 -4.61 8.35 1.68
CA ALA A 172 -3.21 7.95 1.54
C ALA A 172 -2.31 8.52 2.66
N ALA A 173 -2.52 9.79 3.04
CA ALA A 173 -1.80 10.41 4.16
C ALA A 173 -2.12 9.72 5.50
N TRP A 174 -3.37 9.30 5.71
CA TRP A 174 -3.75 8.46 6.85
C TRP A 174 -2.96 7.16 6.89
N LEU A 175 -2.88 6.42 5.77
CA LEU A 175 -2.12 5.17 5.68
C LEU A 175 -0.64 5.37 5.95
N VAL A 176 -0.05 6.48 5.48
CA VAL A 176 1.35 6.83 5.78
C VAL A 176 1.54 7.01 7.29
N GLU A 177 0.72 7.84 7.94
CA GLU A 177 0.86 8.10 9.38
C GLU A 177 0.52 6.84 10.21
N LEU A 178 -0.48 6.06 9.79
CA LEU A 178 -0.87 4.81 10.43
C LEU A 178 0.26 3.77 10.38
N SER A 179 0.85 3.58 9.21
CA SER A 179 1.92 2.59 9.03
C SER A 179 3.16 2.91 9.88
N LYS A 180 3.47 4.19 10.06
CA LYS A 180 4.58 4.65 10.91
C LYS A 180 4.39 4.33 12.39
N ALA A 181 3.15 4.16 12.86
CA ALA A 181 2.88 3.79 14.24
C ALA A 181 3.47 2.42 14.62
N PHE A 182 3.58 1.51 13.66
CA PHE A 182 4.05 0.13 13.87
C PHE A 182 5.53 -0.06 13.51
N ALA A 183 6.20 0.97 13.01
CA ALA A 183 7.61 0.91 12.66
C ALA A 183 8.50 1.00 13.92
N ALA A 184 9.53 0.14 13.99
CA ALA A 184 10.51 0.21 15.07
C ALA A 184 11.35 1.50 15.01
N ASP A 185 11.66 1.97 13.79
CA ASP A 185 12.28 3.26 13.51
C ASP A 185 11.19 4.25 13.08
N PRO A 186 10.97 5.35 13.84
CA PRO A 186 9.95 6.34 13.49
C PRO A 186 10.26 7.09 12.16
N HIS A 187 11.50 7.01 11.68
CA HIS A 187 11.96 7.59 10.41
C HIS A 187 12.02 6.56 9.27
N ARG A 188 11.48 5.35 9.49
CA ARG A 188 11.37 4.38 8.42
C ARG A 188 10.61 5.00 7.24
N PRO A 189 11.18 4.95 6.00
CA PRO A 189 10.54 5.54 4.85
C PRO A 189 9.25 4.79 4.49
N VAL A 190 8.24 5.53 4.03
CA VAL A 190 6.97 4.98 3.55
C VAL A 190 6.76 5.32 2.08
N TRP A 191 6.46 4.32 1.29
CA TRP A 191 6.17 4.43 -0.12
C TRP A 191 4.66 4.26 -0.35
N VAL A 192 3.99 5.33 -0.79
CA VAL A 192 2.64 5.21 -1.34
C VAL A 192 2.79 4.55 -2.70
N GLN A 193 2.78 3.23 -2.72
CA GLN A 193 3.14 2.44 -3.90
C GLN A 193 1.99 2.36 -4.89
N GLU A 194 0.75 2.46 -4.42
CA GLU A 194 -0.42 2.62 -5.26
C GLU A 194 -1.36 3.70 -4.74
N ILE A 195 -1.76 4.57 -5.64
CA ILE A 195 -2.87 5.52 -5.51
C ILE A 195 -3.40 5.83 -6.90
N GLY A 196 -4.71 5.98 -7.04
CA GLY A 196 -5.35 6.32 -8.31
C GLY A 196 -6.68 7.04 -8.08
N ALA A 197 -7.28 7.51 -9.17
CA ALA A 197 -8.62 8.13 -9.18
C ALA A 197 -9.62 7.18 -9.88
N PRO A 198 -10.17 6.19 -9.16
CA PRO A 198 -10.99 5.13 -9.75
C PRO A 198 -12.34 5.67 -10.20
N GLY A 199 -12.68 5.49 -11.48
CA GLY A 199 -13.85 6.07 -12.13
C GLY A 199 -15.21 5.53 -11.66
N ASN A 200 -15.23 4.49 -10.81
CA ASN A 200 -16.42 4.03 -10.11
C ASN A 200 -16.77 4.87 -8.87
N VAL A 201 -15.85 5.74 -8.42
CA VAL A 201 -16.02 6.61 -7.24
C VAL A 201 -15.71 8.07 -7.58
N ILE A 202 -14.65 8.32 -8.34
CA ILE A 202 -14.19 9.67 -8.69
C ILE A 202 -14.61 9.98 -10.14
N ASP A 203 -15.44 10.99 -10.32
CA ASP A 203 -15.79 11.46 -11.66
C ASP A 203 -14.53 11.88 -12.44
N SER A 204 -14.49 11.59 -13.71
CA SER A 204 -13.34 11.92 -14.57
C SER A 204 -12.99 13.42 -14.58
N ALA A 205 -13.99 14.28 -14.39
CA ALA A 205 -13.80 15.73 -14.28
C ALA A 205 -13.08 16.14 -12.97
N ASP A 206 -13.26 15.37 -11.90
CA ASP A 206 -12.67 15.61 -10.58
C ASP A 206 -11.32 14.92 -10.41
N ALA A 207 -11.00 13.92 -11.23
CA ALA A 207 -9.80 13.10 -11.11
C ALA A 207 -8.47 13.92 -11.09
N PRO A 208 -8.28 14.98 -11.89
CA PRO A 208 -7.07 15.82 -11.80
C PRO A 208 -6.96 16.56 -10.46
N GLU A 209 -8.07 17.05 -9.93
CA GLU A 209 -8.10 17.75 -8.63
C GLU A 209 -7.92 16.76 -7.47
N PHE A 210 -8.53 15.56 -7.57
CA PHE A 210 -8.27 14.46 -6.63
C PHE A 210 -6.79 14.12 -6.58
N CYS A 211 -6.15 13.93 -7.73
CA CYS A 211 -4.72 13.66 -7.83
C CYS A 211 -3.90 14.75 -7.12
N ARG A 212 -4.11 16.02 -7.47
CA ARG A 212 -3.38 17.14 -6.90
C ARG A 212 -3.52 17.20 -5.38
N ARG A 213 -4.76 17.18 -4.87
CA ARG A 213 -5.02 17.32 -3.43
C ARG A 213 -4.57 16.12 -2.61
N SER A 214 -4.67 14.92 -3.15
CA SER A 214 -4.15 13.73 -2.47
C SER A 214 -2.63 13.77 -2.34
N ILE A 215 -1.92 14.24 -3.38
CA ILE A 215 -0.47 14.41 -3.31
C ILE A 215 -0.09 15.55 -2.37
N ASP A 216 -0.83 16.66 -2.35
CA ASP A 216 -0.63 17.74 -1.37
C ASP A 216 -0.69 17.18 0.08
N ALA A 217 -1.69 16.32 0.35
CA ALA A 217 -1.85 15.71 1.68
C ALA A 217 -0.70 14.73 2.02
N ILE A 218 -0.24 13.93 1.04
CA ILE A 218 0.89 13.00 1.22
C ILE A 218 2.20 13.79 1.46
N ALA A 219 2.42 14.87 0.73
CA ALA A 219 3.62 15.70 0.83
C ALA A 219 3.77 16.39 2.21
N ASP A 220 2.66 16.53 2.94
CA ASP A 220 2.67 16.99 4.33
C ASP A 220 3.17 15.91 5.31
N CYS A 221 3.26 14.63 4.92
CA CYS A 221 3.71 13.55 5.78
C CYS A 221 5.23 13.43 5.80
N PRO A 222 5.87 13.22 6.98
CA PRO A 222 7.31 13.04 7.07
C PRO A 222 7.74 11.66 6.55
N ASP A 223 8.97 11.59 6.04
CA ASP A 223 9.65 10.36 5.62
C ASP A 223 8.91 9.59 4.49
N VAL A 224 8.21 10.30 3.61
CA VAL A 224 7.65 9.71 2.40
C VAL A 224 8.78 9.41 1.42
N PHE A 225 8.94 8.13 1.06
CA PHE A 225 9.93 7.67 0.09
C PHE A 225 9.54 8.06 -1.34
N GLY A 226 8.27 7.93 -1.66
CA GLY A 226 7.74 8.25 -2.98
C GLY A 226 6.25 7.99 -3.10
N VAL A 227 5.71 8.40 -4.24
CA VAL A 227 4.31 8.19 -4.63
C VAL A 227 4.30 7.60 -6.03
N THR A 228 3.67 6.44 -6.22
CA THR A 228 3.46 5.82 -7.51
C THR A 228 1.98 5.87 -7.85
N TRP A 229 1.67 6.51 -8.97
CA TRP A 229 0.31 6.56 -9.46
C TRP A 229 -0.03 5.28 -10.24
N TRP A 230 -1.17 4.68 -9.93
CA TRP A 230 -1.72 3.58 -10.70
C TRP A 230 -2.67 4.12 -11.76
N CYS A 231 -2.38 4.01 -13.05
CA CYS A 231 -1.19 3.38 -13.64
C CYS A 231 -0.59 4.29 -14.73
N SER A 232 0.43 3.83 -15.44
CA SER A 232 1.09 4.65 -16.48
C SER A 232 0.18 4.95 -17.65
N HIS A 233 -0.50 3.94 -18.23
CA HIS A 233 -1.38 4.09 -19.39
C HIS A 233 -2.78 3.58 -19.11
N ARG A 234 -3.78 4.19 -19.74
CA ARG A 234 -5.14 3.66 -19.75
C ARG A 234 -5.18 2.30 -20.40
N ILE A 235 -6.02 1.43 -19.89
CA ILE A 235 -6.29 0.13 -20.49
C ILE A 235 -7.21 0.32 -21.71
N PRO A 236 -6.84 -0.21 -22.90
CA PRO A 236 -7.72 -0.14 -24.08
C PRO A 236 -9.09 -0.77 -23.80
N SER A 237 -10.18 -0.10 -24.20
CA SER A 237 -11.55 -0.59 -23.98
C SER A 237 -11.86 -1.91 -24.71
N ALA A 238 -11.00 -2.34 -25.64
CA ALA A 238 -11.09 -3.65 -26.28
C ALA A 238 -10.78 -4.82 -25.30
N PHE A 239 -10.11 -4.57 -24.19
CA PHE A 239 -9.90 -5.55 -23.11
C PHE A 239 -11.08 -5.51 -22.14
N SER A 240 -12.20 -6.10 -22.56
CA SER A 240 -13.48 -6.05 -21.86
C SER A 240 -13.56 -6.90 -20.58
N ASP A 241 -12.51 -7.64 -20.27
CA ASP A 241 -12.34 -8.42 -19.05
C ASP A 241 -11.77 -7.59 -17.87
N PHE A 242 -11.26 -6.37 -18.15
CA PHE A 242 -10.87 -5.43 -17.09
C PHE A 242 -12.09 -4.72 -16.49
N PRO A 243 -12.08 -4.41 -15.19
CA PRO A 243 -13.07 -3.55 -14.56
C PRO A 243 -13.16 -2.19 -15.24
N PHE A 244 -14.35 -1.61 -15.32
CA PHE A 244 -14.59 -0.34 -16.04
C PHE A 244 -13.65 0.80 -15.59
N PHE A 245 -13.37 0.89 -14.29
CA PHE A 245 -12.54 1.97 -13.74
C PHE A 245 -11.06 1.85 -14.15
N GLU A 246 -10.56 0.67 -14.48
CA GLU A 246 -9.18 0.47 -14.95
C GLU A 246 -8.91 1.16 -16.28
N HIS A 247 -9.93 1.29 -17.13
CA HIS A 247 -9.80 2.00 -18.41
C HIS A 247 -9.54 3.51 -18.26
N GLN A 248 -9.65 4.07 -17.04
CA GLN A 248 -9.58 5.52 -16.79
C GLN A 248 -8.39 5.93 -15.91
N LEU A 249 -7.67 4.99 -15.30
CA LEU A 249 -6.64 5.27 -14.29
C LEU A 249 -5.32 5.84 -14.85
N GLY A 250 -5.05 5.70 -16.14
CA GLY A 250 -3.76 6.01 -16.74
C GLY A 250 -3.35 7.49 -16.71
N LEU A 251 -2.07 7.75 -16.39
CA LEU A 251 -1.45 9.06 -16.59
C LEU A 251 -1.35 9.42 -18.08
N PHE A 252 -1.21 8.42 -18.94
CA PHE A 252 -1.24 8.54 -20.38
C PHE A 252 -2.46 7.81 -20.95
N ASP A 253 -2.96 8.33 -22.07
CA ASP A 253 -3.97 7.64 -22.86
C ASP A 253 -3.33 6.48 -23.64
N VAL A 254 -4.13 5.62 -24.27
CA VAL A 254 -3.66 4.48 -25.07
C VAL A 254 -2.74 4.85 -26.23
N ASP A 255 -2.83 6.07 -26.74
CA ASP A 255 -1.97 6.61 -27.79
C ASP A 255 -0.69 7.30 -27.28
N GLY A 256 -0.46 7.29 -25.96
CA GLY A 256 0.67 7.95 -25.30
C GLY A 256 0.46 9.45 -25.03
N THR A 257 -0.72 10.00 -25.27
CA THR A 257 -1.04 11.39 -24.93
C THR A 257 -1.18 11.55 -23.41
N LEU A 258 -0.54 12.57 -22.83
CA LEU A 258 -0.64 12.86 -21.40
C LEU A 258 -2.06 13.31 -21.04
N THR A 259 -2.72 12.57 -20.16
CA THR A 259 -4.07 12.90 -19.67
C THR A 259 -4.07 14.13 -18.76
N ASP A 260 -5.25 14.67 -18.41
CA ASP A 260 -5.34 15.78 -17.46
C ASP A 260 -4.90 15.35 -16.04
N VAL A 261 -5.14 14.09 -15.65
CA VAL A 261 -4.56 13.51 -14.41
C VAL A 261 -3.03 13.45 -14.51
N GLY A 262 -2.50 13.01 -15.66
CA GLY A 262 -1.05 12.99 -15.89
C GLY A 262 -0.40 14.38 -15.81
N LYS A 263 -1.09 15.42 -16.31
CA LYS A 263 -0.62 16.81 -16.16
C LYS A 263 -0.64 17.24 -14.69
N ALA A 264 -1.74 16.94 -13.97
CA ALA A 264 -1.85 17.25 -12.53
C ALA A 264 -0.76 16.54 -11.71
N PHE A 265 -0.48 15.27 -12.00
CA PHE A 265 0.57 14.49 -11.34
C PHE A 265 1.97 15.08 -11.60
N ARG A 266 2.29 15.40 -12.87
CA ARG A 266 3.55 16.05 -13.24
C ARG A 266 3.74 17.38 -12.49
N ASP A 267 2.68 18.21 -12.42
CA ASP A 267 2.74 19.52 -11.79
C ASP A 267 2.86 19.40 -10.26
N ALA A 268 2.22 18.37 -9.65
CA ALA A 268 2.39 18.04 -8.25
C ALA A 268 3.83 17.58 -7.92
N ILE A 269 4.46 16.76 -8.77
CA ILE A 269 5.89 16.39 -8.63
C ILE A 269 6.77 17.65 -8.61
N ALA A 270 6.54 18.58 -9.55
CA ALA A 270 7.31 19.82 -9.61
C ALA A 270 7.13 20.70 -8.37
N THR A 271 5.92 20.69 -7.79
CA THR A 271 5.59 21.47 -6.59
C THR A 271 6.21 20.87 -5.32
N HIS A 272 6.19 19.55 -5.19
CA HIS A 272 6.50 18.88 -3.91
C HIS A 272 7.85 18.18 -3.84
N ARG A 273 8.63 18.16 -4.91
CA ARG A 273 9.94 17.47 -4.95
C ARG A 273 10.86 17.79 -3.77
N ASP A 274 10.88 19.04 -3.33
CA ASP A 274 11.75 19.53 -2.26
C ASP A 274 10.97 19.95 -1.00
N THR A 275 9.70 19.51 -0.88
CA THR A 275 8.87 19.85 0.29
C THR A 275 9.40 19.14 1.53
N VAL A 276 9.56 19.90 2.60
CA VAL A 276 9.89 19.36 3.92
C VAL A 276 8.62 19.35 4.77
N ALA A 277 8.21 18.17 5.19
CA ALA A 277 7.02 18.01 6.01
C ALA A 277 7.18 18.73 7.36
N PRO A 278 6.10 19.41 7.84
CA PRO A 278 6.13 20.07 9.14
C PRO A 278 6.18 19.05 10.28
N PRO A 279 6.78 19.42 11.44
CA PRO A 279 6.83 18.52 12.58
C PRO A 279 5.44 18.19 13.12
N ARG A 280 5.29 16.98 13.64
CA ARG A 280 4.08 16.50 14.32
C ARG A 280 4.19 16.72 15.81
N THR A 281 3.25 17.43 16.40
CA THR A 281 3.22 17.70 17.85
C THR A 281 2.05 17.01 18.57
N THR A 282 1.04 16.59 17.82
CA THR A 282 -0.12 15.84 18.30
C THR A 282 -0.07 14.42 17.76
N ALA A 283 -0.33 13.43 18.62
CA ALA A 283 -0.40 12.03 18.22
C ALA A 283 -1.71 11.39 18.64
N ILE A 284 -2.33 10.62 17.73
CA ILE A 284 -3.42 9.71 18.03
C ILE A 284 -2.82 8.40 18.52
N VAL A 285 -3.34 7.87 19.61
CA VAL A 285 -2.83 6.67 20.26
C VAL A 285 -3.67 5.46 19.88
N ILE A 286 -3.04 4.49 19.21
CA ILE A 286 -3.64 3.18 18.93
C ILE A 286 -3.38 2.26 20.11
N PRO A 287 -4.42 1.74 20.79
CA PRO A 287 -4.28 0.68 21.77
C PRO A 287 -3.78 -0.60 21.10
N VAL A 288 -2.68 -1.14 21.63
CA VAL A 288 -2.05 -2.38 21.16
C VAL A 288 -1.82 -3.33 22.32
N ASP A 289 -1.66 -4.63 22.01
CA ASP A 289 -1.25 -5.67 22.95
C ASP A 289 0.27 -5.60 23.26
N GLU A 290 0.75 -6.57 24.03
CA GLU A 290 2.17 -6.66 24.42
C GLU A 290 3.11 -6.94 23.23
N GLN A 291 2.59 -7.50 22.13
CA GLN A 291 3.31 -7.77 20.89
C GLN A 291 3.33 -6.57 19.95
N GLY A 292 2.55 -5.52 20.26
CA GLY A 292 2.39 -4.32 19.44
C GLY A 292 1.32 -4.45 18.34
N ASP A 293 0.48 -5.47 18.41
CA ASP A 293 -0.62 -5.64 17.45
C ASP A 293 -1.86 -4.85 17.92
N PRO A 294 -2.61 -4.20 17.01
CA PRO A 294 -3.79 -3.41 17.36
C PRO A 294 -4.87 -4.26 18.02
N LEU A 295 -5.46 -3.76 19.12
CA LEU A 295 -6.58 -4.43 19.79
C LEU A 295 -7.85 -4.49 18.92
N MET A 296 -8.02 -3.54 18.01
CA MET A 296 -9.14 -3.48 17.06
C MET A 296 -8.67 -2.73 15.80
N ARG A 297 -8.33 -3.48 14.73
CA ARG A 297 -7.94 -2.86 13.45
C ARG A 297 -9.12 -2.13 12.80
N ALA A 298 -10.33 -2.64 12.96
CA ALA A 298 -11.52 -2.02 12.43
C ALA A 298 -11.74 -0.58 12.93
N ALA A 299 -11.20 -0.19 14.08
CA ALA A 299 -11.24 1.20 14.55
C ALA A 299 -10.33 2.14 13.75
N GLN A 300 -9.37 1.61 12.99
CA GLN A 300 -8.46 2.32 12.10
C GLN A 300 -9.05 2.51 10.71
N ALA A 301 -10.08 1.72 10.35
CA ALA A 301 -10.73 1.79 9.05
C ALA A 301 -11.53 3.11 8.90
N PRO A 302 -11.80 3.55 7.66
CA PRO A 302 -12.75 4.64 7.40
C PRO A 302 -14.07 4.44 8.15
N GLY A 303 -14.54 5.49 8.85
CA GLY A 303 -15.69 5.42 9.76
C GLY A 303 -15.36 4.91 11.16
N GLY A 304 -14.17 4.39 11.40
CA GLY A 304 -13.69 3.98 12.71
C GLY A 304 -13.19 5.16 13.55
N SER A 305 -13.26 5.00 14.87
CA SER A 305 -13.00 6.09 15.80
C SER A 305 -11.60 6.70 15.69
N LEU A 306 -10.58 5.90 15.36
CA LEU A 306 -9.20 6.39 15.18
C LEU A 306 -9.05 7.19 13.88
N PHE A 307 -9.65 6.72 12.78
CA PHE A 307 -9.70 7.45 11.52
C PHE A 307 -10.46 8.77 11.68
N GLU A 308 -11.63 8.74 12.33
CA GLU A 308 -12.45 9.93 12.61
C GLU A 308 -11.69 10.97 13.44
N ALA A 309 -10.98 10.55 14.48
CA ALA A 309 -10.16 11.45 15.28
C ALA A 309 -9.08 12.13 14.42
N TRP A 310 -8.40 11.36 13.56
CA TRP A 310 -7.40 11.88 12.65
C TRP A 310 -8.00 12.88 11.65
N ALA A 311 -9.11 12.53 11.02
CA ALA A 311 -9.80 13.38 10.06
C ALA A 311 -10.31 14.68 10.71
N ASN A 312 -10.85 14.60 11.94
CA ASN A 312 -11.31 15.76 12.69
C ASN A 312 -10.18 16.73 13.00
N LEU A 313 -9.03 16.25 13.46
CA LEU A 313 -7.86 17.08 13.73
C LEU A 313 -7.33 17.74 12.45
N ASN A 314 -7.27 17.01 11.35
CA ASN A 314 -6.86 17.58 10.06
C ASN A 314 -7.83 18.68 9.57
N ARG A 315 -9.15 18.51 9.73
CA ARG A 315 -10.15 19.56 9.43
C ARG A 315 -9.94 20.83 10.25
N GLN A 316 -9.39 20.70 11.47
CA GLN A 316 -9.04 21.83 12.34
C GLN A 316 -7.69 22.47 11.98
N GLY A 317 -7.00 21.98 10.95
CA GLY A 317 -5.69 22.46 10.54
C GLY A 317 -4.53 21.88 11.35
N GLU A 318 -4.80 20.92 12.25
CA GLU A 318 -3.75 20.16 12.92
C GLU A 318 -3.24 19.05 11.99
N ARG A 319 -2.03 18.59 12.26
CA ARG A 319 -1.39 17.50 11.50
C ARG A 319 -0.99 16.41 12.48
N PRO A 320 -1.93 15.56 12.92
CA PRO A 320 -1.60 14.51 13.88
C PRO A 320 -0.80 13.39 13.23
N CYS A 321 0.19 12.89 13.95
CA CYS A 321 0.77 11.58 13.68
C CYS A 321 0.00 10.48 14.41
N VAL A 322 0.38 9.23 14.18
CA VAL A 322 -0.16 8.07 14.86
C VAL A 322 0.96 7.35 15.61
N ILE A 323 0.67 6.85 16.81
CA ILE A 323 1.59 6.08 17.64
C ILE A 323 0.88 4.94 18.35
N THR A 324 1.58 3.92 18.77
CA THR A 324 1.03 2.85 19.61
C THR A 324 0.93 3.28 21.08
N SER A 325 0.10 2.58 21.86
CA SER A 325 0.03 2.75 23.32
C SER A 325 1.36 2.41 24.02
N LEU A 326 2.17 1.53 23.44
CA LEU A 326 3.51 1.22 23.95
C LEU A 326 4.45 2.41 23.81
N ASP A 327 4.41 3.10 22.66
CA ASP A 327 5.22 4.29 22.42
C ASP A 327 4.71 5.50 23.22
N ALA A 328 3.38 5.64 23.35
CA ALA A 328 2.77 6.68 24.17
C ALA A 328 3.11 6.57 25.66
N GLY A 329 3.46 5.38 26.14
CA GLY A 329 3.99 5.13 27.48
C GLY A 329 5.46 5.45 27.67
N ASN A 330 6.19 5.86 26.61
CA ASN A 330 7.64 6.10 26.65
C ASN A 330 7.96 7.59 26.42
N PRO A 331 8.26 8.35 27.49
CA PRO A 331 8.53 9.79 27.36
C PRO A 331 9.73 10.14 26.46
N ALA A 332 10.75 9.28 26.39
CA ALA A 332 11.90 9.49 25.51
C ALA A 332 11.53 9.40 24.03
N LYS A 333 10.69 8.43 23.67
CA LYS A 333 10.16 8.31 22.30
C LYS A 333 9.28 9.49 21.90
N LEU A 334 8.43 9.97 22.80
CA LEU A 334 7.61 11.15 22.57
C LEU A 334 8.48 12.39 22.35
N ALA A 335 9.47 12.61 23.22
CA ALA A 335 10.39 13.74 23.12
C ALA A 335 11.18 13.71 21.80
N ASN A 336 11.71 12.56 21.40
CA ASN A 336 12.47 12.40 20.16
C ASN A 336 11.61 12.70 18.89
N ARG A 337 10.30 12.49 18.96
CA ARG A 337 9.36 12.80 17.87
C ARG A 337 8.75 14.19 17.98
N GLY A 338 9.06 14.96 19.04
CA GLY A 338 8.46 16.28 19.30
C GLY A 338 6.98 16.25 19.67
N ILE A 339 6.48 15.09 20.12
CA ILE A 339 5.06 14.90 20.48
C ILE A 339 4.81 15.47 21.88
N VAL A 340 3.88 16.41 21.96
CA VAL A 340 3.51 17.08 23.23
C VAL A 340 2.06 16.85 23.64
N ARG A 341 1.20 16.42 22.69
CA ARG A 341 -0.21 16.14 22.95
C ARG A 341 -0.58 14.74 22.46
N LEU A 342 -1.30 14.01 23.32
CA LEU A 342 -1.81 12.67 23.00
C LEU A 342 -3.35 12.72 22.95
N GLU A 343 -3.89 12.25 21.83
CA GLU A 343 -5.33 12.05 21.64
C GLU A 343 -5.65 10.57 21.81
N ARG A 344 -6.59 10.27 22.72
CA ARG A 344 -7.05 8.92 23.00
C ARG A 344 -8.55 8.87 22.80
N VAL A 345 -9.01 7.88 22.06
CA VAL A 345 -10.42 7.68 21.74
C VAL A 345 -10.86 6.29 22.20
N GLU A 346 -12.15 6.16 22.53
CA GLU A 346 -12.77 4.86 22.72
C GLU A 346 -12.81 4.14 21.36
N LEU A 347 -12.49 2.85 21.36
CA LEU A 347 -12.45 2.08 20.13
C LEU A 347 -13.85 1.77 19.62
N VAL A 348 -14.19 2.27 18.45
CA VAL A 348 -15.39 1.97 17.70
C VAL A 348 -14.98 1.53 16.30
N ALA A 349 -15.46 0.36 15.89
CA ALA A 349 -15.18 -0.17 14.55
C ALA A 349 -15.77 0.76 13.48
N GLY A 350 -15.02 0.93 12.40
CA GLY A 350 -15.49 1.56 11.18
C GLY A 350 -16.45 0.66 10.41
N HIS A 351 -16.76 1.08 9.20
CA HIS A 351 -17.50 0.22 8.28
C HIS A 351 -16.70 -1.05 8.04
N ALA A 352 -17.38 -2.20 8.00
CA ALA A 352 -16.75 -3.45 7.69
C ALA A 352 -15.91 -3.28 6.41
N TYR A 353 -14.61 -3.46 6.53
CA TYR A 353 -13.73 -3.49 5.38
C TYR A 353 -14.12 -4.71 4.56
N ASN A 354 -14.91 -4.47 3.54
CA ASN A 354 -15.27 -5.48 2.56
C ASN A 354 -14.23 -5.43 1.44
N ALA A 355 -13.10 -6.10 1.65
CA ALA A 355 -12.08 -6.30 0.61
C ALA A 355 -12.63 -6.98 -0.67
N VAL A 356 -13.91 -7.28 -0.73
CA VAL A 356 -14.56 -8.05 -1.81
C VAL A 356 -15.87 -7.44 -2.29
N SER A 357 -16.14 -6.20 -2.04
CA SER A 357 -17.11 -5.53 -2.91
C SER A 357 -16.40 -4.91 -4.11
N ASP A 358 -15.67 -5.73 -4.87
CA ASP A 358 -15.35 -5.36 -6.25
C ASP A 358 -16.65 -5.35 -7.04
N PRO A 359 -17.21 -4.18 -7.41
CA PRO A 359 -18.45 -4.11 -8.19
C PRO A 359 -18.34 -4.81 -9.56
N ALA A 360 -17.13 -5.17 -9.98
CA ALA A 360 -16.90 -5.95 -11.19
C ALA A 360 -17.39 -7.40 -11.09
N PHE A 361 -17.60 -7.95 -9.89
CA PHE A 361 -18.11 -9.31 -9.71
C PHE A 361 -19.63 -9.42 -9.67
N GLU A 362 -20.37 -8.33 -9.42
CA GLU A 362 -21.85 -8.37 -9.40
C GLU A 362 -22.49 -8.46 -10.79
N HIS A 363 -21.78 -8.30 -11.88
CA HIS A 363 -22.33 -8.31 -13.24
C HIS A 363 -22.05 -9.56 -14.09
N LYS A 364 -21.56 -10.66 -13.50
CA LYS A 364 -21.39 -11.94 -14.23
C LYS A 364 -22.51 -12.94 -13.96
N GLY A 365 -23.72 -12.48 -13.66
CA GLY A 365 -24.89 -13.31 -13.41
C GLY A 365 -26.12 -12.81 -14.12
N GLU A 366 -26.10 -12.67 -15.45
CA GLU A 366 -27.30 -12.77 -16.34
C GLU A 366 -26.88 -13.29 -17.73
#